data_7355fb64ffcfaf128dc6091ddb2b5a23
#
_entry.id   7355fb64ffcfaf128dc6091ddb2b5a23
#
_cell.length_a   1.000
_cell.length_b   1.000
_cell.length_c   1.000
_cell.angle_alpha   90.00
_cell.angle_beta   90.00
_cell.angle_gamma   90.00
#
_symmetry.space_group_name_H-M   'P 1'
#
loop_
_entity.id
_entity.type
_entity.pdbx_description
1 polymer ?
#
loop_
_entity_poly.entity_id
_entity_poly.type
_entity_poly.pdbx_seq_one_letter_code
_entity_poly.pdbx_strand_id
1 'polypeptide(L)'
;QASGLGMPNLAPSIAGMPASYLATQIEHFKKGERQSATMKPMADMLDEAGVKATSEWFASLPLPLPEDPAWRGDKDPASLTGGEKLAYLGDWRRDLPSCVTCHGPEGVGVGEHIPHLAGQHADYIEDQLKAWQAGTRVNDVNGIMGAMAKKLTAEEITAVAQYFANVQTK
;
A
#
# COMPACT_ATOMS: atom_id res chain seq x y z
N GLN A 1 1.86 -21.60 -9.47
CA GLN A 1 2.33 -20.56 -10.39
C GLN A 1 2.45 -19.27 -9.59
N ALA A 2 3.65 -18.69 -9.51
CA ALA A 2 3.87 -17.48 -8.76
C ALA A 2 3.28 -16.29 -9.52
N SER A 3 2.01 -15.96 -9.23
CA SER A 3 1.30 -14.86 -9.88
C SER A 3 1.65 -13.48 -9.28
N GLY A 4 2.28 -13.47 -8.09
CA GLY A 4 2.52 -12.25 -7.34
C GLY A 4 1.27 -11.59 -6.74
N LEU A 5 0.09 -12.20 -6.89
CA LEU A 5 -1.17 -11.66 -6.37
C LEU A 5 -1.38 -11.89 -4.87
N GLY A 6 -0.49 -12.69 -4.26
CA GLY A 6 -0.59 -12.98 -2.85
C GLY A 6 -1.78 -13.86 -2.47
N MET A 7 -2.11 -13.83 -1.19
CA MET A 7 -3.25 -14.54 -0.61
C MET A 7 -3.70 -13.79 0.65
N PRO A 8 -5.00 -13.52 0.80
CA PRO A 8 -5.53 -12.88 2.01
C PRO A 8 -5.06 -13.58 3.30
N ASN A 9 -4.78 -12.83 4.34
CA ASN A 9 -4.26 -13.26 5.64
C ASN A 9 -2.91 -14.01 5.62
N LEU A 10 -2.22 -14.05 4.47
CA LEU A 10 -0.93 -14.75 4.35
C LEU A 10 0.14 -13.91 3.66
N ALA A 11 -0.14 -13.36 2.50
CA ALA A 11 0.84 -12.63 1.70
C ALA A 11 0.19 -11.52 0.87
N PRO A 12 0.80 -10.33 0.77
CA PRO A 12 0.27 -9.23 -0.04
C PRO A 12 0.36 -9.52 -1.54
N SER A 13 -0.45 -8.80 -2.32
CA SER A 13 -0.21 -8.65 -3.75
C SER A 13 1.01 -7.75 -3.96
N ILE A 14 1.97 -8.24 -4.75
CA ILE A 14 3.19 -7.50 -5.14
C ILE A 14 3.41 -7.50 -6.65
N ALA A 15 2.51 -8.14 -7.41
CA ALA A 15 2.53 -8.08 -8.87
C ALA A 15 2.35 -6.64 -9.35
N GLY A 16 3.13 -6.23 -10.35
CA GLY A 16 3.04 -4.88 -10.92
C GLY A 16 3.49 -3.74 -10.01
N MET A 17 3.94 -4.02 -8.77
CA MET A 17 4.57 -3.00 -7.93
C MET A 17 5.87 -2.51 -8.57
N PRO A 18 6.18 -1.20 -8.52
CA PRO A 18 7.45 -0.69 -9.06
C PRO A 18 8.66 -1.43 -8.48
N ALA A 19 9.61 -1.81 -9.34
CA ALA A 19 10.81 -2.55 -8.93
C ALA A 19 11.62 -1.80 -7.86
N SER A 20 11.76 -0.49 -7.99
CA SER A 20 12.42 0.37 -7.02
C SER A 20 11.73 0.35 -5.64
N TYR A 21 10.40 0.36 -5.61
CA TYR A 21 9.64 0.21 -4.36
C TYR A 21 9.91 -1.16 -3.73
N LEU A 22 9.82 -2.25 -4.50
CA LEU A 22 10.03 -3.61 -4.00
C LEU A 22 11.45 -3.79 -3.45
N ALA A 23 12.47 -3.34 -4.20
CA ALA A 23 13.86 -3.38 -3.76
C ALA A 23 14.05 -2.62 -2.43
N THR A 24 13.49 -1.42 -2.33
CA THR A 24 13.52 -0.62 -1.10
C THR A 24 12.86 -1.37 0.07
N GLN A 25 11.73 -2.04 -0.13
CA GLN A 25 11.07 -2.81 0.93
C GLN A 25 11.94 -3.99 1.40
N ILE A 26 12.60 -4.71 0.48
CA ILE A 26 13.52 -5.80 0.84
C ILE A 26 14.67 -5.27 1.71
N GLU A 27 15.28 -4.15 1.32
CA GLU A 27 16.35 -3.54 2.10
C GLU A 27 15.90 -3.07 3.49
N HIS A 28 14.66 -2.54 3.61
CA HIS A 28 14.11 -2.16 4.91
C HIS A 28 13.82 -3.36 5.81
N PHE A 29 13.44 -4.52 5.26
CA PHE A 29 13.36 -5.77 6.03
C PHE A 29 14.75 -6.20 6.53
N LYS A 30 15.79 -6.13 5.70
CA LYS A 30 17.17 -6.43 6.11
C LYS A 30 17.65 -5.53 7.24
N LYS A 31 17.36 -4.23 7.16
CA LYS A 31 17.75 -3.23 8.17
C LYS A 31 16.91 -3.25 9.45
N GLY A 32 15.77 -3.95 9.45
CA GLY A 32 14.83 -3.96 10.57
C GLY A 32 13.95 -2.71 10.68
N GLU A 33 13.99 -1.79 9.72
CA GLU A 33 13.12 -0.61 9.62
C GLU A 33 11.66 -0.99 9.32
N ARG A 34 11.49 -2.19 8.78
CA ARG A 34 10.21 -2.85 8.57
C ARG A 34 10.28 -4.25 9.18
N GLN A 35 9.59 -4.45 10.30
CA GLN A 35 9.65 -5.71 11.03
C GLN A 35 8.74 -6.76 10.42
N SER A 36 9.26 -7.96 10.21
CA SER A 36 8.50 -9.13 9.79
C SER A 36 9.31 -10.40 10.08
N ALA A 37 8.75 -11.28 10.90
CA ALA A 37 9.40 -12.57 11.22
C ALA A 37 9.57 -13.47 9.98
N THR A 38 8.68 -13.32 8.99
CA THR A 38 8.74 -14.08 7.73
C THR A 38 9.70 -13.43 6.74
N MET A 39 9.59 -12.11 6.53
CA MET A 39 10.33 -11.44 5.46
C MET A 39 11.78 -11.18 5.81
N LYS A 40 12.13 -10.96 7.08
CA LYS A 40 13.51 -10.70 7.48
C LYS A 40 14.47 -11.82 7.02
N PRO A 41 14.26 -13.10 7.38
CA PRO A 41 15.16 -14.15 6.94
C PRO A 41 15.15 -14.34 5.41
N MET A 42 14.01 -14.14 4.73
CA MET A 42 13.93 -14.22 3.27
C MET A 42 14.73 -13.11 2.59
N ALA A 43 14.62 -11.88 3.10
CA ALA A 43 15.38 -10.74 2.61
C ALA A 43 16.88 -10.92 2.82
N ASP A 44 17.31 -11.42 3.98
CA ASP A 44 18.72 -11.65 4.31
C ASP A 44 19.40 -12.69 3.38
N MET A 45 18.63 -13.57 2.74
CA MET A 45 19.16 -14.54 1.77
C MET A 45 19.47 -13.94 0.39
N LEU A 46 18.96 -12.74 0.08
CA LEU A 46 19.16 -12.10 -1.21
C LEU A 46 20.40 -11.21 -1.18
N ASP A 47 21.31 -11.39 -2.12
CA ASP A 47 22.35 -10.42 -2.44
C ASP A 47 21.77 -9.28 -3.30
N GLU A 48 22.58 -8.32 -3.67
CA GLU A 48 22.16 -7.16 -4.48
C GLU A 48 21.58 -7.60 -5.84
N ALA A 49 22.19 -8.58 -6.49
CA ALA A 49 21.70 -9.13 -7.75
C ALA A 49 20.34 -9.84 -7.59
N GLY A 50 20.18 -10.58 -6.50
CA GLY A 50 18.93 -11.24 -6.14
C GLY A 50 17.80 -10.25 -5.83
N VAL A 51 18.09 -9.17 -5.09
CA VAL A 51 17.12 -8.09 -4.82
C VAL A 51 16.66 -7.47 -6.14
N LYS A 52 17.61 -7.11 -7.01
CA LYS A 52 17.29 -6.52 -8.32
C LYS A 52 16.44 -7.46 -9.17
N ALA A 53 16.89 -8.69 -9.37
CA ALA A 53 16.19 -9.65 -10.23
C ALA A 53 14.77 -9.98 -9.72
N THR A 54 14.62 -10.18 -8.42
CA THR A 54 13.31 -10.47 -7.81
C THR A 54 12.37 -9.28 -7.95
N SER A 55 12.84 -8.07 -7.70
CA SER A 55 12.04 -6.85 -7.80
C SER A 55 11.59 -6.58 -9.23
N GLU A 56 12.49 -6.73 -10.21
CA GLU A 56 12.17 -6.57 -11.64
C GLU A 56 11.18 -7.63 -12.11
N TRP A 57 11.32 -8.88 -11.64
CA TRP A 57 10.41 -9.94 -12.02
C TRP A 57 8.98 -9.68 -11.51
N PHE A 58 8.80 -9.35 -10.22
CA PHE A 58 7.48 -9.03 -9.70
C PHE A 58 6.87 -7.77 -10.33
N ALA A 59 7.69 -6.77 -10.63
CA ALA A 59 7.24 -5.57 -11.33
C ALA A 59 6.75 -5.86 -12.75
N SER A 60 7.27 -6.89 -13.42
CA SER A 60 6.86 -7.30 -14.76
C SER A 60 5.56 -8.11 -14.79
N LEU A 61 5.06 -8.57 -13.65
CA LEU A 61 3.84 -9.35 -13.60
C LEU A 61 2.60 -8.46 -13.79
N PRO A 62 1.59 -8.95 -14.52
CA PRO A 62 0.37 -8.18 -14.74
C PRO A 62 -0.40 -8.00 -13.42
N LEU A 63 -0.83 -6.78 -13.19
CA LEU A 63 -1.74 -6.42 -12.11
C LEU A 63 -3.00 -5.84 -12.74
N PRO A 64 -4.19 -6.38 -12.43
CA PRO A 64 -5.45 -5.80 -12.90
C PRO A 64 -5.74 -4.51 -12.11
N LEU A 65 -5.28 -3.37 -12.61
CA LEU A 65 -5.66 -2.05 -12.12
C LEU A 65 -6.77 -1.46 -13.00
N PRO A 66 -7.58 -0.51 -12.49
CA PRO A 66 -8.51 0.24 -13.30
C PRO A 66 -7.82 0.89 -14.51
N GLU A 67 -8.38 0.72 -15.71
CA GLU A 67 -7.85 1.34 -16.94
C GLU A 67 -8.06 2.86 -16.94
N ASP A 68 -9.19 3.31 -16.38
CA ASP A 68 -9.55 4.72 -16.25
C ASP A 68 -9.94 5.01 -14.79
N PRO A 69 -8.93 5.16 -13.90
CA PRO A 69 -9.19 5.34 -12.48
C PRO A 69 -9.77 6.73 -12.20
N ALA A 70 -10.85 6.78 -11.43
CA ALA A 70 -11.54 8.02 -11.10
C ALA A 70 -10.67 8.94 -10.22
N TRP A 71 -10.50 10.18 -10.68
CA TRP A 71 -9.85 11.23 -9.92
C TRP A 71 -10.78 11.78 -8.84
N ARG A 72 -10.18 12.47 -7.88
CA ARG A 72 -10.93 13.13 -6.80
C ARG A 72 -12.03 14.07 -7.31
N GLY A 73 -11.78 14.78 -8.42
CA GLY A 73 -12.73 15.69 -9.03
C GLY A 73 -13.91 15.02 -9.72
N ASP A 74 -13.80 13.73 -10.03
CA ASP A 74 -14.83 12.95 -10.72
C ASP A 74 -15.88 12.38 -9.78
N LYS A 75 -15.64 12.46 -8.46
CA LYS A 75 -16.53 11.94 -7.42
C LYS A 75 -17.37 13.05 -6.81
N ASP A 76 -18.68 12.83 -6.71
CA ASP A 76 -19.54 13.72 -5.92
C ASP A 76 -19.26 13.50 -4.41
N PRO A 77 -18.74 14.51 -3.70
CA PRO A 77 -18.43 14.40 -2.27
C PRO A 77 -19.63 13.99 -1.40
N ALA A 78 -20.85 14.31 -1.83
CA ALA A 78 -22.05 13.98 -1.08
C ALA A 78 -22.43 12.50 -1.17
N SER A 79 -21.99 11.81 -2.23
CA SER A 79 -22.23 10.38 -2.43
C SER A 79 -21.23 9.48 -1.69
N LEU A 80 -20.06 10.02 -1.28
CA LEU A 80 -18.98 9.23 -0.67
C LEU A 80 -19.33 8.86 0.76
N THR A 81 -19.10 7.59 1.11
CA THR A 81 -19.34 7.06 2.46
C THR A 81 -18.17 6.22 2.95
N GLY A 82 -18.09 5.99 4.26
CA GLY A 82 -17.13 5.09 4.88
C GLY A 82 -15.69 5.29 4.44
N GLY A 83 -15.01 4.21 4.07
CA GLY A 83 -13.62 4.20 3.64
C GLY A 83 -13.37 4.98 2.35
N GLU A 84 -14.32 4.96 1.40
CA GLU A 84 -14.22 5.73 0.16
C GLU A 84 -14.18 7.24 0.45
N LYS A 85 -15.04 7.72 1.33
CA LYS A 85 -15.04 9.13 1.74
C LYS A 85 -13.69 9.54 2.32
N LEU A 86 -13.15 8.72 3.21
CA LEU A 86 -11.84 9.00 3.81
C LEU A 86 -10.72 8.93 2.75
N ALA A 87 -10.76 7.96 1.86
CA ALA A 87 -9.78 7.81 0.79
C ALA A 87 -9.74 9.03 -0.15
N TYR A 88 -10.90 9.59 -0.51
CA TYR A 88 -10.99 10.71 -1.45
C TYR A 88 -10.95 12.10 -0.80
N LEU A 89 -11.51 12.27 0.40
CA LEU A 89 -11.63 13.58 1.03
C LEU A 89 -10.66 13.78 2.19
N GLY A 90 -10.24 12.71 2.87
CA GLY A 90 -9.51 12.80 4.13
C GLY A 90 -10.39 13.39 5.24
N ASP A 91 -9.74 13.93 6.26
CA ASP A 91 -10.37 14.78 7.30
C ASP A 91 -9.44 15.93 7.67
N TRP A 92 -9.63 17.06 7.02
CA TRP A 92 -8.80 18.25 7.19
C TRP A 92 -8.86 18.87 8.59
N ARG A 93 -9.90 18.57 9.38
CA ARG A 93 -9.99 18.99 10.79
C ARG A 93 -8.96 18.29 11.66
N ARG A 94 -8.45 17.15 11.22
CA ARG A 94 -7.40 16.36 11.86
C ARG A 94 -6.07 16.39 11.09
N ASP A 95 -5.94 17.31 10.13
CA ASP A 95 -4.79 17.35 9.21
C ASP A 95 -4.53 16.00 8.52
N LEU A 96 -5.59 15.28 8.15
CA LEU A 96 -5.53 14.01 7.45
C LEU A 96 -5.90 14.24 5.98
N PRO A 97 -4.92 14.33 5.06
CA PRO A 97 -5.19 14.45 3.63
C PRO A 97 -5.82 13.18 3.08
N SER A 98 -6.44 13.27 1.91
CA SER A 98 -6.97 12.10 1.21
C SER A 98 -5.87 11.16 0.77
N CYS A 99 -6.10 9.86 0.86
CA CYS A 99 -5.12 8.83 0.48
C CYS A 99 -4.76 8.91 -1.01
N VAL A 100 -5.77 9.16 -1.86
CA VAL A 100 -5.58 9.26 -3.32
C VAL A 100 -4.76 10.48 -3.75
N THR A 101 -4.55 11.46 -2.88
CA THR A 101 -3.65 12.60 -3.17
C THR A 101 -2.22 12.14 -3.42
N CYS A 102 -1.76 11.12 -2.69
CA CYS A 102 -0.42 10.56 -2.83
C CYS A 102 -0.44 9.23 -3.59
N HIS A 103 -1.40 8.35 -3.29
CA HIS A 103 -1.47 7.01 -3.89
C HIS A 103 -2.14 6.97 -5.27
N GLY A 104 -2.43 8.12 -5.85
CA GLY A 104 -3.06 8.23 -7.18
C GLY A 104 -4.56 7.98 -7.18
N PRO A 105 -5.23 8.24 -8.31
CA PRO A 105 -6.67 8.02 -8.45
C PRO A 105 -7.00 6.56 -8.15
N GLU A 106 -8.07 6.34 -7.38
CA GLU A 106 -8.46 5.00 -6.88
C GLU A 106 -7.34 4.19 -6.19
N GLY A 107 -6.20 4.83 -5.90
CA GLY A 107 -5.07 4.16 -5.26
C GLY A 107 -4.22 3.30 -6.21
N VAL A 108 -4.13 3.65 -7.48
CA VAL A 108 -3.32 2.91 -8.48
C VAL A 108 -1.81 3.11 -8.33
N GLY A 109 -1.38 3.91 -7.36
CA GLY A 109 0.04 4.24 -7.15
C GLY A 109 0.50 5.43 -7.98
N VAL A 110 1.68 5.96 -7.65
CA VAL A 110 2.30 7.08 -8.36
C VAL A 110 3.81 6.88 -8.47
N GLY A 111 4.31 6.87 -9.70
CA GLY A 111 5.74 6.76 -9.96
C GLY A 111 6.37 5.49 -9.37
N GLU A 112 7.62 5.60 -8.95
CA GLU A 112 8.42 4.43 -8.54
C GLU A 112 8.43 4.15 -7.05
N HIS A 113 7.87 5.04 -6.23
CA HIS A 113 8.03 4.98 -4.77
C HIS A 113 6.73 4.91 -3.98
N ILE A 114 5.61 5.30 -4.60
CA ILE A 114 4.31 5.28 -3.93
C ILE A 114 3.51 4.08 -4.46
N PRO A 115 3.31 3.05 -3.63
CA PRO A 115 2.71 1.80 -4.07
C PRO A 115 1.22 1.96 -4.40
N HIS A 116 0.73 1.12 -5.30
CA HIS A 116 -0.71 0.95 -5.46
C HIS A 116 -1.33 0.33 -4.21
N LEU A 117 -2.57 0.73 -3.92
CA LEU A 117 -3.44 0.19 -2.88
C LEU A 117 -4.63 -0.55 -3.49
N ALA A 118 -5.02 -0.15 -4.71
CA ALA A 118 -6.10 -0.77 -5.47
C ALA A 118 -5.88 -2.28 -5.59
N GLY A 119 -6.90 -3.07 -5.23
CA GLY A 119 -6.85 -4.53 -5.27
C GLY A 119 -5.91 -5.20 -4.27
N GLN A 120 -5.30 -4.45 -3.36
CA GLN A 120 -4.49 -5.03 -2.27
C GLN A 120 -5.40 -5.68 -1.23
N HIS A 121 -4.95 -6.76 -0.60
CA HIS A 121 -5.71 -7.44 0.45
C HIS A 121 -5.99 -6.51 1.64
N ALA A 122 -7.24 -6.49 2.11
CA ALA A 122 -7.68 -5.60 3.18
C ALA A 122 -6.90 -5.84 4.49
N ASP A 123 -6.73 -7.10 4.88
CA ASP A 123 -5.95 -7.50 6.04
C ASP A 123 -4.52 -6.96 5.99
N TYR A 124 -3.88 -7.02 4.81
CA TYR A 124 -2.54 -6.48 4.64
C TYR A 124 -2.50 -4.95 4.78
N ILE A 125 -3.44 -4.22 4.19
CA ILE A 125 -3.50 -2.76 4.34
C ILE A 125 -3.70 -2.40 5.82
N GLU A 126 -4.62 -3.08 6.51
CA GLU A 126 -4.84 -2.90 7.95
C GLU A 126 -3.55 -3.13 8.76
N ASP A 127 -2.87 -4.24 8.53
CA ASP A 127 -1.65 -4.60 9.24
C ASP A 127 -0.54 -3.57 9.02
N GLN A 128 -0.41 -3.03 7.80
CA GLN A 128 0.59 -2.01 7.53
C GLN A 128 0.27 -0.69 8.25
N LEU A 129 -0.98 -0.25 8.25
CA LEU A 129 -1.40 0.96 8.97
C LEU A 129 -1.20 0.79 10.49
N LYS A 130 -1.58 -0.37 11.04
CA LYS A 130 -1.34 -0.70 12.45
C LYS A 130 0.15 -0.78 12.79
N ALA A 131 0.98 -1.30 11.88
CA ALA A 131 2.43 -1.37 12.08
C ALA A 131 3.08 0.03 12.14
N TRP A 132 2.63 0.98 11.33
CA TRP A 132 3.05 2.37 11.46
C TRP A 132 2.56 3.02 12.76
N GLN A 133 1.33 2.74 13.20
CA GLN A 133 0.83 3.22 14.50
C GLN A 133 1.68 2.70 15.66
N ALA A 134 2.03 1.41 15.62
CA ALA A 134 2.83 0.75 16.65
C ALA A 134 4.33 1.06 16.59
N GLY A 135 4.81 1.71 15.50
CA GLY A 135 6.22 1.98 15.30
C GLY A 135 7.08 0.74 14.94
N THR A 136 6.44 -0.36 14.53
CA THR A 136 7.12 -1.56 14.02
C THR A 136 7.43 -1.47 12.53
N ARG A 137 6.90 -0.45 11.86
CA ARG A 137 7.24 0.00 10.51
C ARG A 137 7.57 1.49 10.56
N VAL A 138 8.82 1.85 10.24
CA VAL A 138 9.34 3.23 10.31
C VAL A 138 10.09 3.63 9.05
N ASN A 139 9.81 2.95 7.95
CA ASN A 139 10.55 3.03 6.71
C ASN A 139 9.93 3.99 5.67
N ASP A 140 9.06 4.87 6.09
CA ASP A 140 8.40 5.83 5.23
C ASP A 140 9.19 7.14 5.14
N VAL A 141 9.24 7.70 3.95
CA VAL A 141 9.97 8.96 3.70
C VAL A 141 9.38 10.08 4.56
N ASN A 142 10.22 10.73 5.34
CA ASN A 142 9.86 11.83 6.24
C ASN A 142 8.77 11.49 7.27
N GLY A 143 8.51 10.21 7.56
CA GLY A 143 7.49 9.78 8.52
C GLY A 143 6.05 10.08 8.10
N ILE A 144 5.80 10.26 6.80
CA ILE A 144 4.48 10.68 6.28
C ILE A 144 3.41 9.64 6.62
N MET A 145 3.64 8.37 6.26
CA MET A 145 2.65 7.33 6.52
C MET A 145 2.46 7.07 8.02
N GLY A 146 3.54 7.13 8.80
CA GLY A 146 3.45 7.04 10.26
C GLY A 146 2.62 8.17 10.88
N ALA A 147 2.77 9.39 10.39
CA ALA A 147 1.96 10.53 10.83
C ALA A 147 0.48 10.38 10.44
N MET A 148 0.20 9.88 9.22
CA MET A 148 -1.17 9.63 8.76
C MET A 148 -1.83 8.49 9.54
N ALA A 149 -1.16 7.35 9.67
CA ALA A 149 -1.69 6.18 10.36
C ALA A 149 -2.08 6.50 11.82
N LYS A 150 -1.28 7.27 12.53
CA LYS A 150 -1.57 7.68 13.93
C LYS A 150 -2.84 8.50 14.09
N LYS A 151 -3.36 9.11 13.03
CA LYS A 151 -4.61 9.88 13.04
C LYS A 151 -5.85 9.04 12.76
N LEU A 152 -5.69 7.81 12.32
CA LEU A 152 -6.80 6.90 12.01
C LEU A 152 -7.29 6.16 13.23
N THR A 153 -8.61 5.99 13.36
CA THR A 153 -9.20 5.05 14.30
C THR A 153 -9.14 3.62 13.75
N ALA A 154 -9.40 2.62 14.59
CA ALA A 154 -9.43 1.22 14.14
C ALA A 154 -10.52 0.98 13.09
N GLU A 155 -11.69 1.60 13.27
CA GLU A 155 -12.81 1.52 12.32
C GLU A 155 -12.46 2.16 10.98
N GLU A 156 -11.76 3.29 11.00
CA GLU A 156 -11.30 3.98 9.78
C GLU A 156 -10.25 3.16 9.03
N ILE A 157 -9.32 2.53 9.75
CA ILE A 157 -8.33 1.62 9.16
C ILE A 157 -9.05 0.49 8.42
N THR A 158 -9.99 -0.19 9.08
CA THR A 158 -10.77 -1.26 8.46
C THR A 158 -11.57 -0.75 7.24
N ALA A 159 -12.23 0.41 7.36
CA ALA A 159 -13.04 0.97 6.29
C ALA A 159 -12.22 1.33 5.04
N VAL A 160 -11.06 1.99 5.20
CA VAL A 160 -10.24 2.36 4.05
C VAL A 160 -9.54 1.13 3.44
N ALA A 161 -9.16 0.14 4.25
CA ALA A 161 -8.58 -1.11 3.78
C ALA A 161 -9.58 -1.89 2.92
N GLN A 162 -10.82 -2.02 3.38
CA GLN A 162 -11.89 -2.64 2.60
C GLN A 162 -12.20 -1.88 1.31
N TYR A 163 -12.19 -0.53 1.36
CA TYR A 163 -12.39 0.26 0.15
C TYR A 163 -11.35 -0.08 -0.91
N PHE A 164 -10.05 0.03 -0.60
CA PHE A 164 -9.00 -0.23 -1.59
C PHE A 164 -8.95 -1.69 -2.05
N ALA A 165 -9.26 -2.64 -1.18
CA ALA A 165 -9.32 -4.05 -1.56
C ALA A 165 -10.42 -4.36 -2.57
N ASN A 166 -11.49 -3.57 -2.58
CA ASN A 166 -12.62 -3.71 -3.51
C ASN A 166 -12.49 -2.85 -4.78
N VAL A 167 -11.45 -2.04 -4.92
CA VAL A 167 -11.16 -1.35 -6.18
C VAL A 167 -10.68 -2.39 -7.19
N GLN A 168 -11.52 -2.65 -8.18
CA GLN A 168 -11.25 -3.63 -9.23
C GLN A 168 -11.23 -2.97 -10.60
N THR A 169 -10.56 -3.61 -11.55
CA THR A 169 -10.77 -3.34 -12.98
C THR A 169 -12.23 -3.60 -13.33
N LYS A 170 -12.86 -2.60 -13.89
CA LYS A 170 -14.17 -2.77 -14.52
C LYS A 170 -14.03 -3.32 -15.91
#